data_3b47f285ba8c302e341ef063d0ddbdcd
#
_entry.id   3b47f285ba8c302e341ef063d0ddbdcd
#
_cell.length_a   1.000
_cell.length_b   1.000
_cell.length_c   1.000
_cell.angle_alpha   90.00
_cell.angle_beta   90.00
_cell.angle_gamma   90.00
#
_symmetry.space_group_name_H-M   'P 1'
#
loop_
_entity.id
_entity.type
_entity.pdbx_description
1 polymer ?
#
loop_
_entity_poly.entity_id
_entity_poly.type
_entity_poly.pdbx_seq_one_letter_code
_entity_poly.pdbx_strand_id
1 'polypeptide(L)'
;EIGVRLVGSEMCIRDRRIFAITGWEGFNSHILPVVALGFGSLATISRLMRTSMLDVLGQDYIKTAKAKGLSQSGIIFKHAMRNAIMPVVTVLGPITAGILTGGFVVESVFGIPGLGKYFVQSIQGLDYTMICGTTVFYGAFLIIANLVVDIAYGLIDPRVKLEG
;
A
#
# COMPACT_ATOMS: atom_id res chain seq x y z
N GLU A 1 -31.84 -23.34 23.03
CA GLU A 1 -30.63 -24.24 23.04
C GLU A 1 -29.61 -23.93 21.93
N ILE A 2 -29.99 -23.31 20.82
CA ILE A 2 -29.08 -22.97 19.71
C ILE A 2 -28.15 -21.77 20.10
N GLY A 3 -28.64 -20.82 20.85
CA GLY A 3 -27.86 -19.64 21.28
C GLY A 3 -26.69 -19.95 22.22
N VAL A 4 -26.83 -20.95 23.09
CA VAL A 4 -25.79 -21.32 24.06
C VAL A 4 -24.62 -22.05 23.39
N ARG A 5 -24.88 -22.77 22.31
CA ARG A 5 -23.85 -23.50 21.56
C ARG A 5 -22.98 -22.57 20.72
N LEU A 6 -23.54 -21.48 20.18
CA LEU A 6 -22.81 -20.43 19.45
C LEU A 6 -21.90 -19.64 20.39
N VAL A 7 -22.39 -19.27 21.58
CA VAL A 7 -21.59 -18.57 22.60
C VAL A 7 -20.41 -19.42 23.07
N GLY A 8 -20.60 -20.75 23.22
CA GLY A 8 -19.52 -21.67 23.59
C GLY A 8 -18.45 -21.81 22.51
N SER A 9 -18.82 -21.81 21.23
CA SER A 9 -17.87 -21.88 20.11
C SER A 9 -17.05 -20.60 19.94
N GLU A 10 -17.68 -19.44 20.13
CA GLU A 10 -16.97 -18.16 20.10
C GLU A 10 -15.99 -18.02 21.28
N MET A 11 -16.34 -18.53 22.46
CA MET A 11 -15.47 -18.55 23.63
C MET A 11 -14.24 -19.45 23.41
N CYS A 12 -14.40 -20.60 22.77
CA CYS A 12 -13.27 -21.50 22.44
C CYS A 12 -12.33 -20.95 21.38
N ILE A 13 -12.83 -20.17 20.43
CA ILE A 13 -11.98 -19.45 19.44
C ILE A 13 -11.22 -18.30 20.11
N ARG A 14 -11.80 -17.69 21.13
CA ARG A 14 -11.21 -16.61 21.90
C ARG A 14 -10.08 -17.07 22.82
N ASP A 15 -10.09 -18.31 23.30
CA ASP A 15 -9.08 -18.84 24.25
C ASP A 15 -7.81 -19.35 23.58
N ARG A 16 -7.81 -19.64 22.27
CA ARG A 16 -6.60 -19.97 21.51
C ARG A 16 -6.03 -18.74 20.78
N ARG A 17 -5.79 -17.70 21.52
CA ARG A 17 -5.24 -16.45 20.99
C ARG A 17 -3.75 -16.56 20.70
N ILE A 18 -3.40 -17.11 19.55
CA ILE A 18 -2.05 -16.84 18.96
C ILE A 18 -2.04 -15.44 18.37
N PHE A 19 -3.18 -15.00 17.78
CA PHE A 19 -3.37 -13.64 17.28
C PHE A 19 -4.74 -13.12 17.71
N ALA A 20 -4.79 -11.89 18.24
CA ALA A 20 -6.05 -11.22 18.49
C ALA A 20 -6.70 -10.80 17.16
N ILE A 21 -7.89 -11.33 16.89
CA ILE A 21 -8.61 -11.10 15.62
C ILE A 21 -9.30 -9.74 15.63
N THR A 22 -9.72 -9.25 16.80
CA THR A 22 -10.42 -7.98 16.96
C THR A 22 -9.88 -7.22 18.17
N GLY A 23 -9.81 -5.90 18.04
CA GLY A 23 -9.34 -5.00 19.09
C GLY A 23 -7.97 -4.41 18.79
N TRP A 24 -7.65 -3.28 19.45
CA TRP A 24 -6.43 -2.51 19.25
C TRP A 24 -5.45 -2.63 20.43
N GLU A 25 -5.69 -3.57 21.34
CA GLU A 25 -4.90 -3.76 22.54
C GLU A 25 -3.82 -4.83 22.33
N GLY A 26 -2.55 -4.40 22.37
CA GLY A 26 -1.39 -5.28 22.33
C GLY A 26 -0.77 -5.48 20.94
N PHE A 27 0.53 -5.77 20.93
CA PHE A 27 1.33 -5.93 19.72
C PHE A 27 0.79 -7.01 18.76
N ASN A 28 0.24 -8.09 19.29
CA ASN A 28 -0.30 -9.20 18.50
C ASN A 28 -1.55 -8.83 17.69
N SER A 29 -2.29 -7.78 18.08
CA SER A 29 -3.47 -7.29 17.36
C SER A 29 -3.12 -6.56 16.07
N HIS A 30 -1.90 -6.04 15.95
CA HIS A 30 -1.46 -5.27 14.79
C HIS A 30 -0.93 -6.15 13.66
N ILE A 31 -0.51 -7.38 13.96
CA ILE A 31 0.15 -8.26 12.99
C ILE A 31 -0.77 -8.61 11.83
N LEU A 32 -2.00 -9.05 12.11
CA LEU A 32 -2.94 -9.46 11.05
C LEU A 32 -3.34 -8.30 10.12
N PRO A 33 -3.77 -7.12 10.62
CA PRO A 33 -4.07 -5.99 9.76
C PRO A 33 -2.89 -5.53 8.91
N VAL A 34 -1.69 -5.46 9.50
CA VAL A 34 -0.46 -5.07 8.79
C VAL A 34 -0.12 -6.06 7.68
N VAL A 35 -0.21 -7.35 7.96
CA VAL A 35 0.00 -8.41 6.97
C VAL A 35 -1.05 -8.32 5.86
N ALA A 36 -2.31 -8.15 6.19
CA ALA A 36 -3.39 -8.05 5.21
C ALA A 36 -3.21 -6.86 4.24
N LEU A 37 -2.86 -5.67 4.75
CA LEU A 37 -2.58 -4.48 3.94
C LEU A 37 -1.26 -4.59 3.19
N GLY A 38 -0.23 -5.13 3.84
CA GLY A 38 1.11 -5.24 3.30
C GLY A 38 1.22 -6.21 2.13
N PHE A 39 0.56 -7.38 2.19
CA PHE A 39 0.63 -8.37 1.11
C PHE A 39 0.09 -7.85 -0.21
N GLY A 40 -1.01 -7.12 -0.21
CA GLY A 40 -1.57 -6.50 -1.42
C GLY A 40 -0.62 -5.51 -2.06
N SER A 41 -0.06 -4.62 -1.26
CA SER A 41 0.90 -3.62 -1.71
C SER A 41 2.21 -4.25 -2.18
N LEU A 42 2.73 -5.23 -1.44
CA LEU A 42 3.95 -5.97 -1.80
C LEU A 42 3.78 -6.70 -3.14
N ALA A 43 2.65 -7.37 -3.35
CA ALA A 43 2.36 -8.07 -4.61
C ALA A 43 2.32 -7.09 -5.80
N THR A 44 1.70 -5.93 -5.62
CA THR A 44 1.60 -4.90 -6.67
C THR A 44 2.98 -4.33 -7.02
N ILE A 45 3.76 -3.92 -6.01
CA ILE A 45 5.10 -3.37 -6.19
C ILE A 45 6.04 -4.40 -6.82
N SER A 46 6.01 -5.66 -6.35
CA SER A 46 6.87 -6.72 -6.88
C SER A 46 6.56 -7.02 -8.34
N ARG A 47 5.28 -7.07 -8.71
CA ARG A 47 4.85 -7.29 -10.09
C ARG A 47 5.28 -6.14 -11.00
N LEU A 48 5.07 -4.91 -10.57
CA LEU A 48 5.45 -3.70 -11.31
C LEU A 48 6.97 -3.63 -11.49
N MET A 49 7.74 -3.88 -10.42
CA MET A 49 9.20 -3.89 -10.48
C MET A 49 9.73 -4.96 -11.42
N ARG A 50 9.13 -6.16 -11.41
CA ARG A 50 9.50 -7.24 -12.34
C ARG A 50 9.26 -6.84 -13.79
N THR A 51 8.09 -6.30 -14.11
CA THR A 51 7.75 -5.88 -15.48
C THR A 51 8.70 -4.79 -15.95
N SER A 52 8.86 -3.73 -15.16
CA SER A 52 9.76 -2.63 -15.46
C SER A 52 11.23 -3.07 -15.64
N MET A 53 11.69 -4.03 -14.82
CA MET A 53 13.04 -4.57 -14.96
C MET A 53 13.21 -5.34 -16.27
N LEU A 54 12.22 -6.14 -16.68
CA LEU A 54 12.25 -6.87 -17.95
C LEU A 54 12.29 -5.92 -19.15
N ASP A 55 11.48 -4.85 -19.12
CA ASP A 55 11.43 -3.83 -20.17
C ASP A 55 12.79 -3.11 -20.29
N VAL A 56 13.38 -2.73 -19.17
CA VAL A 56 14.69 -2.06 -19.12
C VAL A 56 15.81 -2.96 -19.62
N LEU A 57 15.82 -4.24 -19.24
CA LEU A 57 16.85 -5.19 -19.68
C LEU A 57 16.81 -5.48 -21.19
N GLY A 58 15.67 -5.23 -21.85
CA GLY A 58 15.50 -5.32 -23.30
C GLY A 58 16.09 -4.15 -24.10
N GLN A 59 16.40 -3.03 -23.43
CA GLN A 59 16.83 -1.78 -24.08
C GLN A 59 18.23 -1.86 -24.67
N ASP A 60 18.48 -1.09 -25.74
CA ASP A 60 19.76 -1.13 -26.49
C ASP A 60 20.96 -0.61 -25.69
N TYR A 61 20.75 0.32 -24.77
CA TYR A 61 21.84 0.78 -23.91
C TYR A 61 22.36 -0.31 -22.97
N ILE A 62 21.53 -1.29 -22.59
CA ILE A 62 21.94 -2.46 -21.81
C ILE A 62 22.77 -3.41 -22.69
N LYS A 63 22.40 -3.59 -23.96
CA LYS A 63 23.18 -4.36 -24.94
C LYS A 63 24.56 -3.73 -25.13
N THR A 64 24.63 -2.41 -25.26
CA THR A 64 25.87 -1.66 -25.36
C THR A 64 26.74 -1.80 -24.10
N ALA A 65 26.15 -1.78 -22.92
CA ALA A 65 26.87 -1.99 -21.66
C ALA A 65 27.46 -3.41 -21.55
N LYS A 66 26.73 -4.42 -22.05
CA LYS A 66 27.22 -5.81 -22.16
C LYS A 66 28.40 -5.91 -23.14
N ALA A 67 28.30 -5.26 -24.31
CA ALA A 67 29.34 -5.25 -25.31
C ALA A 67 30.65 -4.58 -24.82
N LYS A 68 30.54 -3.62 -23.87
CA LYS A 68 31.69 -3.00 -23.20
C LYS A 68 32.32 -3.87 -22.11
N GLY A 69 31.83 -5.08 -21.88
CA GLY A 69 32.41 -6.02 -20.92
C GLY A 69 32.09 -5.73 -19.46
N LEU A 70 31.05 -4.91 -19.18
CA LEU A 70 30.65 -4.66 -17.82
C LEU A 70 30.08 -5.93 -17.15
N SER A 71 30.37 -6.10 -15.86
CA SER A 71 29.88 -7.24 -15.10
C SER A 71 28.34 -7.23 -15.03
N GLN A 72 27.73 -8.41 -15.02
CA GLN A 72 26.28 -8.58 -14.94
C GLN A 72 25.67 -7.82 -13.74
N SER A 73 26.31 -7.90 -12.58
CA SER A 73 25.87 -7.19 -11.37
C SER A 73 25.94 -5.67 -11.56
N GLY A 74 27.00 -5.16 -12.20
CA GLY A 74 27.13 -3.73 -12.49
C GLY A 74 26.02 -3.22 -13.43
N ILE A 75 25.69 -4.02 -14.46
CA ILE A 75 24.59 -3.70 -15.38
C ILE A 75 23.26 -3.65 -14.63
N ILE A 76 22.97 -4.64 -13.79
CA ILE A 76 21.70 -4.70 -13.05
C ILE A 76 21.59 -3.54 -12.05
N PHE A 77 22.54 -3.39 -11.13
CA PHE A 77 22.40 -2.44 -10.02
C PHE A 77 22.66 -0.98 -10.44
N LYS A 78 23.57 -0.72 -11.37
CA LYS A 78 23.96 0.65 -11.73
C LYS A 78 23.17 1.20 -12.92
N HIS A 79 22.82 0.35 -13.88
CA HIS A 79 22.17 0.79 -15.12
C HIS A 79 20.69 0.40 -15.20
N ALA A 80 20.34 -0.84 -14.90
CA ALA A 80 18.96 -1.31 -15.03
C ALA A 80 18.07 -0.84 -13.87
N MET A 81 18.51 -1.03 -12.62
CA MET A 81 17.73 -0.72 -11.43
C MET A 81 17.31 0.74 -11.38
N ARG A 82 18.22 1.67 -11.71
CA ARG A 82 17.96 3.10 -11.68
C ARG A 82 16.77 3.51 -12.55
N ASN A 83 16.66 2.90 -13.74
CA ASN A 83 15.57 3.20 -14.66
C ASN A 83 14.31 2.37 -14.34
N ALA A 84 14.48 1.13 -13.89
CA ALA A 84 13.37 0.25 -13.57
C ALA A 84 12.59 0.66 -12.31
N ILE A 85 13.20 1.42 -11.40
CA ILE A 85 12.56 1.88 -10.16
C ILE A 85 11.57 3.04 -10.40
N MET A 86 11.69 3.77 -11.51
CA MET A 86 10.89 4.96 -11.77
C MET A 86 9.37 4.71 -11.72
N PRO A 87 8.80 3.73 -12.45
CA PRO A 87 7.37 3.44 -12.36
C PRO A 87 6.92 3.00 -10.97
N VAL A 88 7.82 2.36 -10.20
CA VAL A 88 7.53 1.95 -8.81
C VAL A 88 7.39 3.18 -7.91
N VAL A 89 8.29 4.15 -8.02
CA VAL A 89 8.24 5.39 -7.24
C VAL A 89 6.94 6.16 -7.52
N THR A 90 6.51 6.22 -8.78
CA THR A 90 5.26 6.89 -9.16
C THR A 90 4.03 6.27 -8.48
N VAL A 91 4.01 4.95 -8.32
CA VAL A 91 2.88 4.24 -7.70
C VAL A 91 2.95 4.25 -6.17
N LEU A 92 4.10 4.55 -5.57
CA LEU A 92 4.24 4.63 -4.10
C LEU A 92 3.32 5.68 -3.47
N GLY A 93 3.08 6.82 -4.14
CA GLY A 93 2.19 7.85 -3.64
C GLY A 93 0.77 7.37 -3.39
N PRO A 94 0.06 6.91 -4.43
CA PRO A 94 -1.28 6.36 -4.30
C PRO A 94 -1.35 5.18 -3.32
N ILE A 95 -0.35 4.27 -3.33
CA ILE A 95 -0.31 3.14 -2.40
C ILE A 95 -0.17 3.63 -0.96
N THR A 96 0.75 4.54 -0.69
CA THR A 96 0.96 5.10 0.66
C THR A 96 -0.25 5.87 1.13
N ALA A 97 -0.85 6.70 0.27
CA ALA A 97 -2.09 7.39 0.57
C ALA A 97 -3.21 6.39 0.92
N GLY A 98 -3.39 5.35 0.12
CA GLY A 98 -4.39 4.31 0.36
C GLY A 98 -4.20 3.56 1.68
N ILE A 99 -2.96 3.27 2.07
CA ILE A 99 -2.65 2.63 3.37
C ILE A 99 -2.90 3.59 4.54
N LEU A 100 -2.48 4.84 4.43
CA LEU A 100 -2.59 5.85 5.50
C LEU A 100 -4.03 6.33 5.71
N THR A 101 -4.82 6.43 4.64
CA THR A 101 -6.23 6.77 4.74
C THR A 101 -7.09 5.60 5.24
N GLY A 102 -6.48 4.42 5.34
CA GLY A 102 -7.09 3.20 5.88
C GLY A 102 -7.78 2.36 4.82
N GLY A 103 -7.54 1.07 4.92
CA GLY A 103 -8.36 0.10 4.21
C GLY A 103 -9.72 0.02 4.92
N PHE A 104 -10.75 0.71 4.41
CA PHE A 104 -12.09 0.73 5.01
C PHE A 104 -12.57 -0.66 5.47
N VAL A 105 -12.33 -1.66 4.62
CA VAL A 105 -12.72 -3.05 4.91
C VAL A 105 -11.87 -3.62 6.03
N VAL A 106 -10.56 -3.39 6.03
CA VAL A 106 -9.63 -3.92 7.04
C VAL A 106 -9.92 -3.28 8.40
N GLU A 107 -10.10 -1.97 8.46
CA GLU A 107 -10.47 -1.27 9.70
C GLU A 107 -11.81 -1.77 10.26
N SER A 108 -12.80 -1.99 9.41
CA SER A 108 -14.11 -2.49 9.81
C SER A 108 -14.04 -3.94 10.30
N VAL A 109 -13.31 -4.82 9.61
CA VAL A 109 -13.18 -6.24 9.95
C VAL A 109 -12.38 -6.44 11.24
N PHE A 110 -11.27 -5.72 11.40
CA PHE A 110 -10.41 -5.87 12.59
C PHE A 110 -10.83 -4.96 13.75
N GLY A 111 -11.88 -4.14 13.58
CA GLY A 111 -12.38 -3.25 14.63
C GLY A 111 -11.39 -2.13 15.00
N ILE A 112 -10.53 -1.73 14.07
CA ILE A 112 -9.53 -0.68 14.28
C ILE A 112 -10.26 0.69 14.37
N PRO A 113 -9.95 1.52 15.36
CA PRO A 113 -10.55 2.86 15.47
C PRO A 113 -9.91 3.83 14.47
N GLY A 114 -10.16 3.60 13.18
CA GLY A 114 -9.68 4.42 12.08
C GLY A 114 -10.81 5.19 11.39
N LEU A 115 -10.45 6.14 10.51
CA LEU A 115 -11.41 6.95 9.76
C LEU A 115 -12.29 6.11 8.83
N GLY A 116 -11.75 5.01 8.29
CA GLY A 116 -12.49 4.10 7.42
C GLY A 116 -13.66 3.43 8.11
N LYS A 117 -13.53 3.07 9.39
CA LYS A 117 -14.63 2.53 10.19
C LYS A 117 -15.77 3.54 10.29
N TYR A 118 -15.47 4.79 10.61
CA TYR A 118 -16.47 5.85 10.70
C TYR A 118 -17.15 6.11 9.36
N PHE A 119 -16.40 6.07 8.27
CA PHE A 119 -16.95 6.19 6.92
C PHE A 119 -17.97 5.08 6.60
N VAL A 120 -17.60 3.82 6.87
CA VAL A 120 -18.52 2.68 6.66
C VAL A 120 -19.77 2.78 7.54
N GLN A 121 -19.61 3.18 8.80
CA GLN A 121 -20.76 3.37 9.71
C GLN A 121 -21.67 4.51 9.24
N SER A 122 -21.11 5.60 8.72
CA SER A 122 -21.90 6.73 8.18
C SER A 122 -22.69 6.34 6.95
N ILE A 123 -22.16 5.47 6.08
CA ILE A 123 -22.90 4.92 4.94
C ILE A 123 -24.10 4.09 5.44
N GLN A 124 -23.88 3.23 6.43
CA GLN A 124 -24.94 2.40 7.00
C GLN A 124 -26.01 3.22 7.74
N GLY A 125 -25.57 4.31 8.39
CA GLY A 125 -26.45 5.25 9.10
C GLY A 125 -27.07 6.32 8.21
N LEU A 126 -26.77 6.35 6.89
CA LEU A 126 -27.24 7.36 5.94
C LEU A 126 -26.88 8.80 6.37
N ASP A 127 -25.75 8.97 7.07
CA ASP A 127 -25.23 10.28 7.48
C ASP A 127 -24.44 10.93 6.34
N TYR A 128 -25.15 11.65 5.47
CA TYR A 128 -24.58 12.32 4.31
C TYR A 128 -23.53 13.37 4.68
N THR A 129 -23.68 14.05 5.81
CA THR A 129 -22.73 15.08 6.25
C THR A 129 -21.37 14.46 6.53
N MET A 130 -21.34 13.35 7.27
CA MET A 130 -20.12 12.64 7.60
C MET A 130 -19.50 11.97 6.36
N ILE A 131 -20.33 11.42 5.46
CA ILE A 131 -19.86 10.84 4.19
C ILE A 131 -19.16 11.89 3.33
N CYS A 132 -19.79 13.06 3.13
CA CYS A 132 -19.20 14.16 2.36
C CYS A 132 -17.92 14.67 3.00
N GLY A 133 -17.92 14.91 4.32
CA GLY A 133 -16.75 15.39 5.05
C GLY A 133 -15.54 14.45 4.94
N THR A 134 -15.75 13.17 5.17
CA THR A 134 -14.69 12.15 5.04
C THR A 134 -14.20 12.00 3.61
N THR A 135 -15.08 12.06 2.62
CA THR A 135 -14.69 11.97 1.19
C THR A 135 -13.81 13.16 0.80
N VAL A 136 -14.18 14.38 1.20
CA VAL A 136 -13.36 15.58 0.94
C VAL A 136 -11.99 15.46 1.64
N PHE A 137 -11.98 15.01 2.90
CA PHE A 137 -10.73 14.78 3.63
C PHE A 137 -9.81 13.77 2.91
N TYR A 138 -10.36 12.63 2.48
CA TYR A 138 -9.56 11.63 1.74
C TYR A 138 -9.05 12.18 0.41
N GLY A 139 -9.88 12.91 -0.33
CA GLY A 139 -9.47 13.54 -1.59
C GLY A 139 -8.32 14.53 -1.40
N ALA A 140 -8.43 15.40 -0.41
CA ALA A 140 -7.39 16.36 -0.08
C ALA A 140 -6.08 15.66 0.35
N PHE A 141 -6.18 14.63 1.20
CA PHE A 141 -5.03 13.87 1.65
C PHE A 141 -4.33 13.15 0.50
N LEU A 142 -5.10 12.53 -0.41
CA LEU A 142 -4.56 11.85 -1.59
C LEU A 142 -3.82 12.82 -2.52
N ILE A 143 -4.36 14.02 -2.74
CA ILE A 143 -3.71 15.08 -3.54
C ILE A 143 -2.38 15.48 -2.90
N ILE A 144 -2.36 15.72 -1.58
CA ILE A 144 -1.14 16.08 -0.85
C ILE A 144 -0.11 14.95 -0.91
N ALA A 145 -0.53 13.70 -0.71
CA ALA A 145 0.37 12.55 -0.78
C ALA A 145 1.00 12.39 -2.17
N ASN A 146 0.22 12.56 -3.24
CA ASN A 146 0.73 12.53 -4.61
C ASN A 146 1.70 13.69 -4.85
N LEU A 147 1.37 14.91 -4.41
CA LEU A 147 2.26 16.06 -4.54
C LEU A 147 3.61 15.81 -3.85
N VAL A 148 3.62 15.23 -2.66
CA VAL A 148 4.87 14.88 -1.95
C VAL A 148 5.70 13.88 -2.75
N VAL A 149 5.05 12.88 -3.37
CA VAL A 149 5.75 11.90 -4.22
C VAL A 149 6.28 12.55 -5.50
N ASP A 150 5.52 13.45 -6.13
CA ASP A 150 5.96 14.15 -7.33
C ASP A 150 7.18 15.04 -7.04
N ILE A 151 7.20 15.71 -5.89
CA ILE A 151 8.38 16.48 -5.43
C ILE A 151 9.56 15.52 -5.18
N ALA A 152 9.35 14.41 -4.50
CA ALA A 152 10.39 13.41 -4.25
C ALA A 152 10.94 12.84 -5.57
N TYR A 153 10.06 12.61 -6.55
CA TYR A 153 10.43 12.16 -7.89
C TYR A 153 11.33 13.18 -8.59
N GLY A 154 10.97 14.46 -8.58
CA GLY A 154 11.80 15.55 -9.13
C GLY A 154 13.18 15.66 -8.49
N LEU A 155 13.31 15.32 -7.20
CA LEU A 155 14.60 15.27 -6.49
C LEU A 155 15.45 14.04 -6.86
N ILE A 156 14.82 12.91 -7.14
CA ILE A 156 15.51 11.64 -7.48
C ILE A 156 15.99 11.67 -8.94
N ASP A 157 15.20 12.25 -9.85
CA ASP A 157 15.57 12.37 -11.26
C ASP A 157 15.54 13.85 -11.74
N PRO A 158 16.68 14.53 -11.68
CA PRO A 158 16.80 15.90 -12.16
C PRO A 158 16.67 16.05 -13.68
N ARG A 159 16.47 14.95 -14.42
CA ARG A 159 16.24 14.98 -15.87
C ARG A 159 14.79 15.22 -16.25
N VAL A 160 13.86 15.05 -15.34
CA VAL A 160 12.46 15.45 -15.52
C VAL A 160 12.40 16.96 -15.39
N LYS A 161 12.82 17.68 -16.44
CA LYS A 161 12.46 19.08 -16.60
C LYS A 161 10.94 19.09 -16.75
N LEU A 162 10.27 19.80 -15.88
CA LEU A 162 8.89 20.22 -16.07
C LEU A 162 8.87 21.01 -17.37
N GLU A 163 8.58 20.38 -18.49
CA GLU A 163 8.18 21.08 -19.70
C GLU A 163 6.79 21.65 -19.41
N GLY A 164 6.78 22.93 -19.03
CA GLY A 164 5.61 23.78 -18.98
C GLY A 164 5.27 24.29 -20.35
#